data_90306a61f8d531b30d291b7cc16ce102
#
_entry.id   90306a61f8d531b30d291b7cc16ce102
#
_cell.length_a   1.000
_cell.length_b   1.000
_cell.length_c   1.000
_cell.angle_alpha   90.00
_cell.angle_beta   90.00
_cell.angle_gamma   90.00
#
_symmetry.space_group_name_H-M   'P 1'
#
loop_
_entity.id
_entity.type
_entity.pdbx_description
1 polymer ?
#
loop_
_entity_poly.entity_id
_entity_poly.type
_entity_poly.pdbx_seq_one_letter_code
_entity_poly.pdbx_strand_id
1 'polypeptide(L)'
;MSVGLLDIDLCGPSIPYLLQLEGKDVHQADGGWVPVYTDEQQNLAVMSIGFLLNDRNTAVVWRGPKKTAMVKQFLSDVCWGNLDYLIIDTPPGTSDEHITVMENLKSVKLDGAIIVTTPQQLSIEDVRKEITFCKKTGIPILGLIENMSGFVCPHCSDCTNIFSQGGGEQLATRAVIPFLGTLPIDPRVGQLLGKACVKELPESPTAKVLVNIVNEIASR
;
A
#
# COMPACT_ATOMS: atom_id res chain seq x y z
N MET A 1 9.02 -8.43 14.72
CA MET A 1 8.91 -8.44 13.26
C MET A 1 9.26 -7.05 12.78
N SER A 2 10.23 -6.92 11.86
CA SER A 2 10.70 -5.64 11.30
C SER A 2 10.14 -5.50 9.89
N VAL A 3 9.49 -4.37 9.60
CA VAL A 3 8.81 -4.11 8.32
C VAL A 3 9.32 -2.81 7.70
N GLY A 4 9.65 -2.84 6.43
CA GLY A 4 9.89 -1.65 5.61
C GLY A 4 8.62 -1.30 4.82
N LEU A 5 8.29 -0.02 4.75
CA LEU A 5 7.24 0.52 3.90
C LEU A 5 7.85 1.55 2.95
N LEU A 6 7.87 1.23 1.67
CA LEU A 6 8.37 2.10 0.61
C LEU A 6 7.20 2.67 -0.18
N ASP A 7 6.99 3.98 -0.06
CA ASP A 7 6.00 4.74 -0.82
C ASP A 7 6.65 5.23 -2.14
N ILE A 8 6.18 4.72 -3.25
CA ILE A 8 6.61 5.12 -4.59
C ILE A 8 5.57 5.93 -5.37
N ASP A 9 4.49 6.37 -4.73
CA ASP A 9 3.61 7.38 -5.33
C ASP A 9 4.29 8.75 -5.28
N LEU A 10 5.12 9.00 -6.28
CA LEU A 10 5.93 10.22 -6.36
C LEU A 10 5.10 11.48 -6.63
N CYS A 11 3.85 11.34 -7.04
CA CYS A 11 2.96 12.45 -7.37
C CYS A 11 2.07 12.87 -6.20
N GLY A 12 1.64 11.91 -5.39
CA GLY A 12 0.73 12.12 -4.28
C GLY A 12 1.12 11.34 -3.02
N PRO A 13 2.36 11.51 -2.50
CA PRO A 13 2.84 10.73 -1.37
C PRO A 13 1.97 11.00 -0.14
N SER A 14 1.22 9.99 0.31
CA SER A 14 0.30 10.10 1.43
C SER A 14 0.79 9.41 2.72
N ILE A 15 1.73 8.51 2.62
CA ILE A 15 2.21 7.70 3.76
C ILE A 15 2.77 8.55 4.91
N PRO A 16 3.60 9.60 4.69
CA PRO A 16 4.08 10.45 5.79
C PRO A 16 2.94 11.11 6.57
N TYR A 17 1.88 11.55 5.88
CA TYR A 17 0.69 12.11 6.50
C TYR A 17 -0.10 11.07 7.30
N LEU A 18 -0.40 9.93 6.68
CA LEU A 18 -1.18 8.86 7.31
C LEU A 18 -0.52 8.32 8.57
N LEU A 19 0.81 8.30 8.62
CA LEU A 19 1.59 7.83 9.77
C LEU A 19 2.01 8.93 10.73
N GLN A 20 1.58 10.18 10.53
CA GLN A 20 1.96 11.35 11.34
C GLN A 20 3.48 11.52 11.46
N LEU A 21 4.19 11.27 10.37
CA LEU A 21 5.66 11.40 10.28
C LEU A 21 6.09 12.68 9.57
N GLU A 22 5.18 13.60 9.36
CA GLU A 22 5.45 14.85 8.69
C GLU A 22 6.45 15.71 9.47
N GLY A 23 7.33 16.40 8.70
CA GLY A 23 8.39 17.20 9.29
C GLY A 23 9.56 16.39 9.84
N LYS A 24 9.55 15.07 9.70
CA LYS A 24 10.75 14.27 9.93
C LYS A 24 11.64 14.27 8.69
N ASP A 25 12.94 14.43 8.91
CA ASP A 25 13.93 14.45 7.84
C ASP A 25 14.54 13.06 7.63
N VAL A 26 14.85 12.75 6.38
CA VAL A 26 15.65 11.59 6.02
C VAL A 26 17.12 11.96 6.13
N HIS A 27 17.87 11.21 6.91
CA HIS A 27 19.31 11.41 7.07
C HIS A 27 20.08 10.57 6.07
N GLN A 28 21.18 11.13 5.57
CA GLN A 28 22.12 10.40 4.72
C GLN A 28 23.27 9.88 5.58
N ALA A 29 23.56 8.58 5.45
CA ALA A 29 24.70 7.91 6.06
C ALA A 29 25.65 7.42 4.95
N ASP A 30 26.81 6.90 5.32
CA ASP A 30 27.82 6.38 4.36
C ASP A 30 27.26 5.24 3.47
N GLY A 31 26.26 4.52 3.95
CA GLY A 31 25.60 3.42 3.21
C GLY A 31 24.37 3.83 2.41
N GLY A 32 23.92 5.08 2.46
CA GLY A 32 22.70 5.55 1.78
C GLY A 32 21.75 6.30 2.70
N TRP A 33 20.48 6.31 2.36
CA TRP A 33 19.44 7.01 3.11
C TRP A 33 18.92 6.18 4.28
N VAL A 34 18.88 6.76 5.46
CA VAL A 34 18.30 6.13 6.66
C VAL A 34 16.79 6.37 6.63
N PRO A 35 15.96 5.30 6.64
CA PRO A 35 14.51 5.45 6.63
C PRO A 35 14.02 6.08 7.94
N VAL A 36 12.84 6.69 7.90
CA VAL A 36 12.16 7.24 9.08
C VAL A 36 11.47 6.12 9.84
N TYR A 37 11.67 6.05 11.14
CA TYR A 37 11.01 5.05 12.00
C TYR A 37 9.77 5.63 12.68
N THR A 38 8.70 4.81 12.77
CA THR A 38 7.44 5.21 13.40
C THR A 38 7.51 5.19 14.92
N ASP A 39 8.34 4.31 15.49
CA ASP A 39 8.47 4.09 16.91
C ASP A 39 9.94 3.93 17.34
N GLU A 40 10.21 4.03 18.64
CA GLU A 40 11.54 3.85 19.22
C GLU A 40 12.07 2.41 19.08
N GLN A 41 11.18 1.44 18.89
CA GLN A 41 11.53 0.03 18.72
C GLN A 41 11.97 -0.30 17.29
N GLN A 42 11.83 0.67 16.37
CA GLN A 42 12.23 0.55 14.97
C GLN A 42 11.58 -0.63 14.23
N ASN A 43 10.33 -0.96 14.61
CA ASN A 43 9.60 -2.07 14.01
C ASN A 43 9.08 -1.76 12.60
N LEU A 44 8.78 -0.48 12.33
CA LEU A 44 8.32 -0.02 11.03
C LEU A 44 9.23 1.11 10.53
N ALA A 45 9.98 0.81 9.48
CA ALA A 45 10.81 1.75 8.74
C ALA A 45 10.04 2.27 7.52
N VAL A 46 10.07 3.57 7.27
CA VAL A 46 9.29 4.20 6.20
C VAL A 46 10.21 5.04 5.33
N MET A 47 10.08 4.90 4.00
CA MET A 47 10.71 5.77 3.03
C MET A 47 9.66 6.26 2.03
N SER A 48 9.64 7.56 1.80
CA SER A 48 8.73 8.23 0.87
C SER A 48 9.40 9.48 0.31
N ILE A 49 9.05 9.84 -0.92
CA ILE A 49 9.44 11.13 -1.50
C ILE A 49 8.92 12.31 -0.66
N GLY A 50 7.82 12.11 0.05
CA GLY A 50 7.24 13.13 0.92
C GLY A 50 8.19 13.67 1.98
N PHE A 51 9.17 12.89 2.42
CA PHE A 51 10.22 13.35 3.34
C PHE A 51 11.30 14.21 2.69
N LEU A 52 11.41 14.18 1.36
CA LEU A 52 12.42 14.91 0.59
C LEU A 52 11.88 16.19 -0.05
N LEU A 53 10.58 16.46 0.10
CA LEU A 53 9.93 17.66 -0.43
C LEU A 53 9.97 18.77 0.62
N ASN A 54 10.49 19.93 0.23
CA ASN A 54 10.55 21.11 1.11
C ASN A 54 9.17 21.74 1.39
N ASP A 55 8.20 21.52 0.52
CA ASP A 55 6.82 22.04 0.66
C ASP A 55 5.83 21.03 0.12
N ARG A 56 4.89 20.63 0.98
CA ARG A 56 3.80 19.68 0.67
C ARG A 56 2.82 20.18 -0.36
N ASN A 57 2.63 21.49 -0.47
CA ASN A 57 1.70 22.11 -1.40
C ASN A 57 2.30 22.28 -2.80
N THR A 58 3.58 22.00 -2.94
CA THR A 58 4.24 22.06 -4.24
C THR A 58 3.97 20.78 -5.02
N ALA A 59 3.23 20.93 -6.13
CA ALA A 59 3.01 19.80 -7.05
C ALA A 59 4.34 19.27 -7.58
N VAL A 60 4.61 17.99 -7.39
CA VAL A 60 5.79 17.34 -7.95
C VAL A 60 5.55 17.09 -9.44
N VAL A 61 6.05 17.99 -10.27
CA VAL A 61 5.96 17.85 -11.74
C VAL A 61 7.25 17.19 -12.25
N TRP A 62 7.33 15.88 -12.11
CA TRP A 62 8.48 15.13 -12.61
C TRP A 62 8.14 14.38 -13.90
N ARG A 63 9.07 14.41 -14.84
CA ARG A 63 9.00 13.59 -16.06
C ARG A 63 9.45 12.15 -15.78
N GLY A 64 9.00 11.20 -16.58
CA GLY A 64 9.27 9.76 -16.44
C GLY A 64 10.73 9.41 -16.07
N PRO A 65 11.77 9.93 -16.76
CA PRO A 65 13.16 9.59 -16.42
C PRO A 65 13.57 9.97 -14.98
N LYS A 66 13.04 11.10 -14.46
CA LYS A 66 13.34 11.52 -13.08
C LYS A 66 12.62 10.63 -12.06
N LYS A 67 11.38 10.24 -12.35
CA LYS A 67 10.63 9.29 -11.53
C LYS A 67 11.33 7.94 -11.47
N THR A 68 11.71 7.39 -12.63
CA THR A 68 12.46 6.15 -12.75
C THR A 68 13.76 6.19 -11.94
N ALA A 69 14.54 7.27 -12.04
CA ALA A 69 15.78 7.43 -11.28
C ALA A 69 15.53 7.43 -9.77
N MET A 70 14.48 8.11 -9.31
CA MET A 70 14.15 8.18 -7.88
C MET A 70 13.69 6.82 -7.33
N VAL A 71 12.82 6.10 -8.05
CA VAL A 71 12.42 4.74 -7.65
C VAL A 71 13.63 3.81 -7.56
N LYS A 72 14.55 3.89 -8.53
CA LYS A 72 15.82 3.13 -8.48
C LYS A 72 16.61 3.44 -7.22
N GLN A 73 16.80 4.73 -6.90
CA GLN A 73 17.49 5.14 -5.67
C GLN A 73 16.81 4.64 -4.41
N PHE A 74 15.47 4.67 -4.34
CA PHE A 74 14.74 4.14 -3.20
C PHE A 74 14.92 2.63 -3.01
N LEU A 75 15.06 1.89 -4.09
CA LEU A 75 15.28 0.45 -4.04
C LEU A 75 16.74 0.06 -3.73
N SER A 76 17.73 0.88 -4.16
CA SER A 76 19.16 0.56 -4.03
C SER A 76 19.85 1.28 -2.86
N ASP A 77 19.45 2.51 -2.54
CA ASP A 77 20.23 3.42 -1.70
C ASP A 77 19.59 3.66 -0.33
N VAL A 78 18.52 2.93 0.03
CA VAL A 78 17.93 2.99 1.38
C VAL A 78 18.51 1.91 2.28
N CYS A 79 19.01 2.32 3.44
CA CYS A 79 19.60 1.44 4.45
C CYS A 79 18.48 0.76 5.28
N TRP A 80 17.80 -0.21 4.70
CA TRP A 80 16.68 -0.89 5.37
C TRP A 80 17.10 -1.74 6.58
N GLY A 81 18.37 -2.16 6.66
CA GLY A 81 18.81 -3.14 7.66
C GLY A 81 18.21 -4.54 7.41
N ASN A 82 17.98 -5.27 8.49
CA ASN A 82 17.37 -6.59 8.41
C ASN A 82 15.85 -6.45 8.54
N LEU A 83 15.13 -6.72 7.44
CA LEU A 83 13.68 -6.72 7.40
C LEU A 83 13.13 -8.14 7.28
N ASP A 84 11.99 -8.38 7.93
CA ASP A 84 11.16 -9.56 7.68
C ASP A 84 10.33 -9.37 6.40
N TYR A 85 9.83 -8.13 6.17
CA TYR A 85 9.04 -7.76 5.00
C TYR A 85 9.39 -6.36 4.50
N LEU A 86 9.41 -6.19 3.18
CA LEU A 86 9.39 -4.88 2.51
C LEU A 86 8.08 -4.75 1.72
N ILE A 87 7.24 -3.81 2.12
CA ILE A 87 5.99 -3.48 1.45
C ILE A 87 6.24 -2.27 0.56
N ILE A 88 5.90 -2.39 -0.72
CA ILE A 88 6.02 -1.31 -1.70
C ILE A 88 4.62 -0.81 -2.03
N ASP A 89 4.31 0.42 -1.60
CA ASP A 89 3.06 1.10 -1.90
C ASP A 89 3.18 1.80 -3.25
N THR A 90 2.35 1.40 -4.20
CA THR A 90 2.42 1.84 -5.58
C THR A 90 1.32 2.86 -5.90
N PRO A 91 1.55 3.79 -6.85
CA PRO A 91 0.48 4.67 -7.32
C PRO A 91 -0.66 3.87 -7.98
N PRO A 92 -1.87 4.43 -8.09
CA PRO A 92 -2.98 3.77 -8.77
C PRO A 92 -2.71 3.57 -10.25
N GLY A 93 -3.23 2.47 -10.80
CA GLY A 93 -3.08 2.09 -12.20
C GLY A 93 -1.72 1.45 -12.52
N THR A 94 -1.36 1.43 -13.80
CA THR A 94 -0.08 0.89 -14.29
C THR A 94 0.75 2.01 -14.89
N SER A 95 1.84 2.39 -14.23
CA SER A 95 2.69 3.53 -14.59
C SER A 95 4.17 3.12 -14.70
N ASP A 96 5.02 4.08 -15.07
CA ASP A 96 6.47 3.87 -15.18
C ASP A 96 7.10 3.42 -13.86
N GLU A 97 6.52 3.82 -12.72
CA GLU A 97 6.96 3.41 -11.39
C GLU A 97 6.87 1.90 -11.22
N HIS A 98 5.75 1.29 -11.62
CA HIS A 98 5.56 -0.17 -11.56
C HIS A 98 6.57 -0.92 -12.43
N ILE A 99 6.79 -0.44 -13.66
CA ILE A 99 7.77 -1.03 -14.57
C ILE A 99 9.17 -0.93 -13.96
N THR A 100 9.50 0.21 -13.37
CA THR A 100 10.80 0.45 -12.74
C THR A 100 11.04 -0.49 -11.56
N VAL A 101 10.04 -0.68 -10.69
CA VAL A 101 10.13 -1.64 -9.58
C VAL A 101 10.41 -3.03 -10.13
N MET A 102 9.62 -3.47 -11.11
CA MET A 102 9.80 -4.79 -11.72
C MET A 102 11.16 -5.00 -12.34
N GLU A 103 11.68 -4.00 -13.06
CA GLU A 103 13.00 -4.09 -13.68
C GLU A 103 14.13 -4.20 -12.65
N ASN A 104 14.03 -3.46 -11.56
CA ASN A 104 15.08 -3.44 -10.52
C ASN A 104 15.01 -4.64 -9.57
N LEU A 105 13.83 -5.22 -9.37
CA LEU A 105 13.65 -6.39 -8.51
C LEU A 105 13.66 -7.73 -9.25
N LYS A 106 14.02 -7.75 -10.55
CA LYS A 106 14.13 -9.01 -11.33
C LYS A 106 15.05 -10.06 -10.72
N SER A 107 16.09 -9.64 -10.02
CA SER A 107 17.05 -10.51 -9.35
C SER A 107 16.61 -10.92 -7.93
N VAL A 108 15.56 -10.32 -7.42
CA VAL A 108 15.01 -10.58 -6.09
C VAL A 108 13.71 -11.36 -6.27
N LYS A 109 13.51 -12.39 -5.47
CA LYS A 109 12.26 -13.13 -5.45
C LYS A 109 11.19 -12.25 -4.80
N LEU A 110 10.24 -11.76 -5.61
CA LEU A 110 9.03 -11.11 -5.09
C LEU A 110 8.06 -12.19 -4.60
N ASP A 111 7.54 -12.05 -3.39
CA ASP A 111 6.51 -12.94 -2.87
C ASP A 111 5.21 -12.77 -3.65
N GLY A 112 4.84 -11.55 -4.00
CA GLY A 112 3.74 -11.25 -4.91
C GLY A 112 3.11 -9.88 -4.68
N ALA A 113 2.02 -9.63 -5.41
CA ALA A 113 1.24 -8.40 -5.34
C ALA A 113 -0.09 -8.64 -4.61
N ILE A 114 -0.47 -7.70 -3.76
CA ILE A 114 -1.82 -7.57 -3.20
C ILE A 114 -2.52 -6.50 -4.02
N ILE A 115 -3.64 -6.84 -4.61
CA ILE A 115 -4.41 -5.92 -5.45
C ILE A 115 -5.58 -5.37 -4.63
N VAL A 116 -5.75 -4.06 -4.64
CA VAL A 116 -6.83 -3.38 -3.90
C VAL A 116 -7.76 -2.68 -4.89
N THR A 117 -9.06 -2.93 -4.75
CA THR A 117 -10.10 -2.28 -5.56
C THR A 117 -11.19 -1.71 -4.67
N THR A 118 -12.08 -0.89 -5.24
CA THR A 118 -13.37 -0.57 -4.64
C THR A 118 -14.48 -1.29 -5.41
N PRO A 119 -15.73 -1.41 -4.88
CA PRO A 119 -16.80 -2.11 -5.57
C PRO A 119 -17.34 -1.36 -6.81
N GLN A 120 -16.89 -0.15 -7.06
CA GLN A 120 -17.31 0.67 -8.20
C GLN A 120 -16.80 0.11 -9.52
N GLN A 121 -17.67 0.11 -10.54
CA GLN A 121 -17.34 -0.44 -11.86
C GLN A 121 -16.07 0.18 -12.48
N LEU A 122 -15.86 1.48 -12.29
CA LEU A 122 -14.67 2.17 -12.81
C LEU A 122 -13.38 1.60 -12.21
N SER A 123 -13.34 1.43 -10.88
CA SER A 123 -12.19 0.82 -10.19
C SER A 123 -11.95 -0.62 -10.63
N ILE A 124 -13.02 -1.39 -10.82
CA ILE A 124 -12.93 -2.77 -11.31
C ILE A 124 -12.27 -2.83 -12.70
N GLU A 125 -12.62 -1.91 -13.60
CA GLU A 125 -12.03 -1.86 -14.96
C GLU A 125 -10.54 -1.47 -14.92
N ASP A 126 -10.14 -0.55 -14.03
CA ASP A 126 -8.74 -0.18 -13.90
C ASP A 126 -7.91 -1.29 -13.26
N VAL A 127 -8.40 -1.89 -12.19
CA VAL A 127 -7.74 -3.02 -11.51
C VAL A 127 -7.60 -4.25 -12.41
N ARG A 128 -8.50 -4.44 -13.36
CA ARG A 128 -8.36 -5.48 -14.39
C ARG A 128 -7.07 -5.31 -15.21
N LYS A 129 -6.66 -4.06 -15.48
CA LYS A 129 -5.40 -3.77 -16.17
C LYS A 129 -4.20 -4.13 -15.30
N GLU A 130 -4.26 -3.85 -13.99
CA GLU A 130 -3.22 -4.21 -13.01
C GLU A 130 -3.04 -5.72 -12.90
N ILE A 131 -4.14 -6.49 -12.83
CA ILE A 131 -4.10 -7.96 -12.88
C ILE A 131 -3.40 -8.44 -14.16
N THR A 132 -3.74 -7.83 -15.30
CA THR A 132 -3.12 -8.17 -16.57
C THR A 132 -1.64 -7.84 -16.59
N PHE A 133 -1.25 -6.71 -16.00
CA PHE A 133 0.14 -6.31 -15.83
C PHE A 133 0.91 -7.36 -15.00
N CYS A 134 0.41 -7.73 -13.82
CA CYS A 134 1.04 -8.75 -12.98
C CYS A 134 1.23 -10.07 -13.74
N LYS A 135 0.20 -10.52 -14.45
CA LYS A 135 0.28 -11.77 -15.25
C LYS A 135 1.31 -11.68 -16.38
N LYS A 136 1.40 -10.54 -17.06
CA LYS A 136 2.39 -10.33 -18.16
C LYS A 136 3.82 -10.21 -17.65
N THR A 137 4.02 -9.64 -16.48
CA THR A 137 5.34 -9.45 -15.86
C THR A 137 5.78 -10.63 -15.01
N GLY A 138 4.90 -11.63 -14.81
CA GLY A 138 5.19 -12.82 -14.01
C GLY A 138 5.16 -12.58 -12.50
N ILE A 139 4.53 -11.49 -12.04
CA ILE A 139 4.35 -11.24 -10.60
C ILE A 139 3.25 -12.18 -10.08
N PRO A 140 3.50 -13.01 -9.06
CA PRO A 140 2.46 -13.74 -8.38
C PRO A 140 1.42 -12.77 -7.79
N ILE A 141 0.14 -13.10 -7.87
CA ILE A 141 -0.91 -12.32 -7.22
C ILE A 141 -1.31 -13.07 -5.96
N LEU A 142 -0.98 -12.51 -4.80
CA LEU A 142 -1.33 -13.06 -3.49
C LEU A 142 -2.83 -12.99 -3.23
N GLY A 143 -3.48 -11.96 -3.74
CA GLY A 143 -4.92 -11.87 -3.72
C GLY A 143 -5.45 -10.46 -3.97
N LEU A 144 -6.78 -10.36 -3.96
CA LEU A 144 -7.53 -9.13 -4.17
C LEU A 144 -8.33 -8.78 -2.92
N ILE A 145 -8.29 -7.50 -2.54
CA ILE A 145 -9.08 -6.91 -1.44
C ILE A 145 -10.07 -5.92 -2.03
N GLU A 146 -11.35 -6.02 -1.65
CA GLU A 146 -12.36 -5.01 -1.96
C GLU A 146 -12.47 -4.01 -0.80
N ASN A 147 -11.94 -2.81 -0.99
CA ASN A 147 -12.01 -1.71 -0.01
C ASN A 147 -13.25 -0.85 -0.25
N MET A 148 -13.72 -0.13 0.77
CA MET A 148 -14.92 0.71 0.73
C MET A 148 -16.20 -0.07 0.37
N SER A 149 -16.27 -1.34 0.74
CA SER A 149 -17.40 -2.22 0.47
C SER A 149 -18.43 -2.16 1.59
N GLY A 150 -19.39 -1.26 1.44
CA GLY A 150 -20.40 -0.95 2.45
C GLY A 150 -19.95 0.12 3.46
N PHE A 151 -20.92 0.68 4.14
CA PHE A 151 -20.73 1.67 5.22
C PHE A 151 -21.23 1.10 6.54
N VAL A 152 -20.37 1.08 7.55
CA VAL A 152 -20.74 0.68 8.91
C VAL A 152 -21.20 1.90 9.69
N CYS A 153 -22.49 1.92 10.05
CA CYS A 153 -23.04 2.99 10.87
C CYS A 153 -22.40 2.99 12.27
N PRO A 154 -21.81 4.08 12.75
CA PRO A 154 -21.18 4.13 14.07
C PRO A 154 -22.19 4.07 15.24
N HIS A 155 -23.51 4.26 14.98
CA HIS A 155 -24.55 4.27 15.99
C HIS A 155 -25.26 2.91 16.14
N CYS A 156 -25.59 2.25 15.03
CA CYS A 156 -26.33 0.98 15.06
C CYS A 156 -25.50 -0.23 14.55
N SER A 157 -24.31 0.01 14.05
CA SER A 157 -23.43 -1.02 13.46
C SER A 157 -24.02 -1.72 12.21
N ASP A 158 -25.14 -1.23 11.69
CA ASP A 158 -25.69 -1.74 10.43
C ASP A 158 -24.78 -1.37 9.25
N CYS A 159 -24.62 -2.30 8.33
CA CYS A 159 -23.84 -2.09 7.10
C CYS A 159 -24.79 -1.75 5.94
N THR A 160 -24.58 -0.59 5.35
CA THR A 160 -25.34 -0.12 4.16
C THR A 160 -24.41 -0.03 2.97
N ASN A 161 -24.80 -0.59 1.84
CA ASN A 161 -24.04 -0.50 0.60
C ASN A 161 -24.26 0.87 -0.06
N ILE A 162 -23.29 1.78 0.11
CA ILE A 162 -23.30 3.10 -0.52
C ILE A 162 -22.93 3.00 -2.00
N PHE A 163 -21.96 2.16 -2.30
CA PHE A 163 -21.56 1.77 -3.66
C PHE A 163 -22.11 0.39 -3.98
N SER A 164 -21.93 -0.12 -5.20
CA SER A 164 -22.21 -1.52 -5.52
C SER A 164 -21.46 -2.47 -4.56
N GLN A 165 -21.78 -3.76 -4.58
CA GLN A 165 -21.18 -4.76 -3.71
C GLN A 165 -20.70 -5.96 -4.53
N GLY A 166 -19.58 -6.58 -4.12
CA GLY A 166 -19.11 -7.85 -4.66
C GLY A 166 -18.45 -7.78 -6.03
N GLY A 167 -18.16 -6.56 -6.53
CA GLY A 167 -17.46 -6.40 -7.81
C GLY A 167 -16.05 -6.96 -7.78
N GLY A 168 -15.33 -6.77 -6.66
CA GLY A 168 -13.99 -7.31 -6.44
C GLY A 168 -13.98 -8.83 -6.37
N GLU A 169 -14.91 -9.44 -5.64
CA GLU A 169 -15.02 -10.89 -5.54
C GLU A 169 -15.32 -11.55 -6.90
N GLN A 170 -16.23 -10.93 -7.66
CA GLN A 170 -16.52 -11.40 -9.03
C GLN A 170 -15.29 -11.25 -9.94
N LEU A 171 -14.55 -10.15 -9.82
CA LEU A 171 -13.31 -9.95 -10.57
C LEU A 171 -12.26 -11.01 -10.20
N ALA A 172 -12.05 -11.28 -8.91
CA ALA A 172 -11.13 -12.29 -8.43
C ALA A 172 -11.48 -13.68 -8.99
N THR A 173 -12.75 -14.06 -8.94
CA THR A 173 -13.26 -15.32 -9.50
C THR A 173 -12.99 -15.42 -10.99
N ARG A 174 -13.32 -14.37 -11.77
CA ARG A 174 -13.09 -14.35 -13.23
C ARG A 174 -11.60 -14.37 -13.59
N ALA A 175 -10.77 -13.71 -12.79
CA ALA A 175 -9.33 -13.65 -13.01
C ALA A 175 -8.59 -14.91 -12.50
N VAL A 176 -9.28 -15.79 -11.78
CA VAL A 176 -8.72 -16.98 -11.11
C VAL A 176 -7.58 -16.58 -10.16
N ILE A 177 -7.87 -15.64 -9.27
CA ILE A 177 -6.97 -15.18 -8.20
C ILE A 177 -7.68 -15.26 -6.85
N PRO A 178 -6.95 -15.39 -5.73
CA PRO A 178 -7.54 -15.41 -4.40
C PRO A 178 -8.31 -14.11 -4.10
N PHE A 179 -9.44 -14.22 -3.42
CA PHE A 179 -10.14 -13.08 -2.83
C PHE A 179 -9.88 -13.08 -1.34
N LEU A 180 -9.23 -12.01 -0.82
CA LEU A 180 -8.77 -11.93 0.58
C LEU A 180 -9.83 -11.37 1.52
N GLY A 181 -10.78 -10.60 0.99
CA GLY A 181 -11.87 -10.07 1.80
C GLY A 181 -12.34 -8.68 1.42
N THR A 182 -13.35 -8.20 2.16
CA THR A 182 -13.96 -6.87 2.00
C THR A 182 -13.71 -6.02 3.23
N LEU A 183 -13.32 -4.76 3.01
CA LEU A 183 -13.15 -3.76 4.06
C LEU A 183 -14.26 -2.71 3.94
N PRO A 184 -15.08 -2.51 4.97
CA PRO A 184 -16.14 -1.50 4.94
C PRO A 184 -15.57 -0.10 5.14
N ILE A 185 -16.36 0.91 4.76
CA ILE A 185 -16.12 2.30 5.16
C ILE A 185 -16.48 2.41 6.65
N ASP A 186 -15.47 2.59 7.50
CA ASP A 186 -15.62 2.86 8.92
C ASP A 186 -15.02 4.24 9.24
N PRO A 187 -15.83 5.26 9.53
CA PRO A 187 -15.34 6.61 9.82
C PRO A 187 -14.36 6.67 10.99
N ARG A 188 -14.46 5.73 11.94
CA ARG A 188 -13.55 5.67 13.09
C ARG A 188 -12.12 5.33 12.66
N VAL A 189 -11.98 4.47 11.65
CA VAL A 189 -10.66 4.11 11.08
C VAL A 189 -10.01 5.32 10.42
N GLY A 190 -10.78 6.13 9.69
CA GLY A 190 -10.28 7.36 9.05
C GLY A 190 -9.77 8.43 10.03
N GLN A 191 -10.14 8.34 11.30
CA GLN A 191 -9.68 9.24 12.37
C GLN A 191 -8.42 8.77 13.08
N LEU A 192 -7.95 7.54 12.78
CA LEU A 192 -6.80 6.92 13.46
C LEU A 192 -5.45 7.25 12.80
N LEU A 193 -5.24 8.53 12.45
CA LEU A 193 -3.96 8.95 11.87
C LEU A 193 -2.78 8.57 12.79
N GLY A 194 -1.78 7.90 12.22
CA GLY A 194 -0.60 7.44 12.92
C GLY A 194 -0.81 6.24 13.86
N LYS A 195 -2.03 5.72 13.95
CA LYS A 195 -2.37 4.62 14.86
C LYS A 195 -2.87 3.39 14.10
N ALA A 196 -2.50 2.21 14.58
CA ALA A 196 -2.93 0.96 13.95
C ALA A 196 -4.38 0.62 14.33
N CYS A 197 -5.27 0.52 13.34
CA CYS A 197 -6.68 0.16 13.52
C CYS A 197 -6.85 -1.13 14.34
N VAL A 198 -6.00 -2.13 14.11
CA VAL A 198 -6.05 -3.41 14.85
C VAL A 198 -5.73 -3.30 16.34
N LYS A 199 -5.02 -2.25 16.75
CA LYS A 199 -4.71 -1.97 18.18
C LYS A 199 -5.78 -1.10 18.84
N GLU A 200 -6.21 -0.04 18.14
CA GLU A 200 -7.15 0.95 18.68
C GLU A 200 -8.61 0.50 18.64
N LEU A 201 -8.97 -0.27 17.62
CA LEU A 201 -10.33 -0.76 17.39
C LEU A 201 -10.36 -2.28 17.13
N PRO A 202 -9.83 -3.13 18.04
CA PRO A 202 -9.64 -4.57 17.78
C PRO A 202 -10.96 -5.29 17.50
N GLU A 203 -12.07 -4.81 18.09
CA GLU A 203 -13.39 -5.40 17.89
C GLU A 203 -14.12 -4.93 16.64
N SER A 204 -13.58 -3.94 15.91
CA SER A 204 -14.22 -3.46 14.68
C SER A 204 -14.22 -4.54 13.60
N PRO A 205 -15.25 -4.59 12.73
CA PRO A 205 -15.27 -5.49 11.58
C PRO A 205 -14.02 -5.31 10.70
N THR A 206 -13.59 -4.07 10.49
CA THR A 206 -12.41 -3.74 9.70
C THR A 206 -11.14 -4.34 10.29
N ALA A 207 -10.91 -4.20 11.61
CA ALA A 207 -9.73 -4.77 12.27
C ALA A 207 -9.69 -6.30 12.15
N LYS A 208 -10.83 -6.96 12.36
CA LYS A 208 -10.93 -8.43 12.24
C LYS A 208 -10.61 -8.92 10.84
N VAL A 209 -11.11 -8.24 9.82
CA VAL A 209 -10.81 -8.58 8.42
C VAL A 209 -9.32 -8.35 8.11
N LEU A 210 -8.74 -7.22 8.55
CA LEU A 210 -7.31 -6.94 8.35
C LEU A 210 -6.42 -8.02 8.98
N VAL A 211 -6.72 -8.44 10.21
CA VAL A 211 -5.99 -9.52 10.89
C VAL A 211 -6.07 -10.83 10.09
N ASN A 212 -7.26 -11.19 9.60
CA ASN A 212 -7.43 -12.39 8.80
C ASN A 212 -6.62 -12.33 7.49
N ILE A 213 -6.66 -11.19 6.79
CA ILE A 213 -5.89 -10.97 5.56
C ILE A 213 -4.40 -11.12 5.82
N VAL A 214 -3.88 -10.49 6.88
CA VAL A 214 -2.45 -10.57 7.23
C VAL A 214 -2.05 -12.01 7.58
N ASN A 215 -2.86 -12.72 8.36
CA ASN A 215 -2.58 -14.11 8.72
C ASN A 215 -2.59 -15.02 7.48
N GLU A 216 -3.51 -14.81 6.55
CA GLU A 216 -3.56 -15.57 5.30
C GLU A 216 -2.33 -15.33 4.43
N ILE A 217 -1.90 -14.06 4.29
CA ILE A 217 -0.71 -13.71 3.51
C ILE A 217 0.56 -14.26 4.17
N ALA A 218 0.69 -14.11 5.48
CA ALA A 218 1.87 -14.56 6.23
C ALA A 218 2.01 -16.09 6.31
N SER A 219 0.94 -16.84 6.03
CA SER A 219 0.95 -18.31 6.01
C SER A 219 1.34 -18.93 4.67
N ARG A 220 1.51 -18.11 3.64
CA ARG A 220 1.87 -18.54 2.27
C ARG A 220 3.37 -18.52 2.05
#